data_1a521684486a412e8c3ff543dd5fe1da
#
_entry.id   1a521684486a412e8c3ff543dd5fe1da
#
_cell.length_a   1.000
_cell.length_b   1.000
_cell.length_c   1.000
_cell.angle_alpha   90.00
_cell.angle_beta   90.00
_cell.angle_gamma   90.00
#
_symmetry.space_group_name_H-M   'P 1'
#
loop_
_entity.id
_entity.type
_entity.pdbx_description
1 polymer ?
#
loop_
_entity_poly.entity_id
_entity_poly.type
_entity_poly.pdbx_seq_one_letter_code
_entity_poly.pdbx_strand_id
1 'polypeptide(L)'
;TYLAELSSGRFQLNFNLKGEKLNIQIIDEGRQVEIEALSSGEFGRVNTATLLGIRKIMNILSKSKLNLLILDEVMGVLDDEGKEKLVEILLQEENINTFIVSHEFEHPLLHKVNITKESGISRLEAE
;
A
#
# COMPACT_ATOMS: atom_id res chain seq x y z
N THR A 1 2.69 6.17 11.58
CA THR A 1 3.05 4.97 10.78
C THR A 1 2.05 4.78 9.64
N TYR A 2 2.45 4.14 8.54
CA TYR A 2 1.55 3.89 7.39
C TYR A 2 0.23 3.22 7.80
N LEU A 3 0.27 2.24 8.71
CA LEU A 3 -0.96 1.59 9.15
C LEU A 3 -1.87 2.55 9.94
N ALA A 4 -1.31 3.38 10.81
CA ALA A 4 -2.09 4.37 11.53
C ALA A 4 -2.77 5.35 10.54
N GLU A 5 -2.06 5.78 9.51
CA GLU A 5 -2.60 6.65 8.45
C GLU A 5 -3.69 5.95 7.64
N LEU A 6 -3.42 4.71 7.15
CA LEU A 6 -4.38 3.91 6.38
C LEU A 6 -5.63 3.48 7.17
N SER A 7 -5.57 3.46 8.49
CA SER A 7 -6.66 3.04 9.37
C SER A 7 -7.25 4.17 10.22
N SER A 8 -6.94 5.43 9.88
CA SER A 8 -7.36 6.61 10.65
C SER A 8 -7.01 6.52 12.13
N GLY A 9 -5.85 5.94 12.45
CA GLY A 9 -5.31 5.80 13.80
C GLY A 9 -5.77 4.53 14.57
N ARG A 10 -6.68 3.76 14.00
CA ARG A 10 -7.25 2.59 14.68
C ARG A 10 -6.24 1.46 14.89
N PHE A 11 -5.51 1.08 13.85
CA PHE A 11 -4.58 -0.04 13.92
C PHE A 11 -3.13 0.39 14.08
N GLN A 12 -2.36 -0.43 14.80
CA GLN A 12 -0.92 -0.30 14.95
C GLN A 12 -0.23 -1.65 14.70
N LEU A 13 0.98 -1.60 14.15
CA LEU A 13 1.82 -2.78 13.97
C LEU A 13 2.97 -2.72 14.97
N ASN A 14 3.13 -3.80 15.74
CA ASN A 14 4.27 -4.02 16.60
C ASN A 14 5.16 -5.13 16.02
N PHE A 15 6.42 -4.83 15.84
CA PHE A 15 7.42 -5.77 15.35
C PHE A 15 8.27 -6.26 16.52
N ASN A 16 8.19 -7.54 16.83
CA ASN A 16 8.93 -8.17 17.90
C ASN A 16 9.88 -9.23 17.35
N LEU A 17 11.17 -9.07 17.59
CA LEU A 17 12.19 -10.08 17.29
C LEU A 17 12.28 -11.07 18.46
N LYS A 18 11.99 -12.35 18.19
CA LYS A 18 12.26 -13.47 19.11
C LYS A 18 13.28 -14.40 18.46
N GLY A 19 14.56 -14.25 18.84
CA GLY A 19 15.67 -14.91 18.17
C GLY A 19 15.80 -14.42 16.72
N GLU A 20 15.74 -15.33 15.74
CA GLU A 20 15.78 -15.02 14.30
C GLU A 20 14.39 -14.84 13.68
N LYS A 21 13.32 -14.95 14.46
CA LYS A 21 11.95 -14.83 13.97
C LYS A 21 11.38 -13.45 14.24
N LEU A 22 10.93 -12.79 13.17
CA LEU A 22 10.16 -11.56 13.25
C LEU A 22 8.69 -11.90 13.48
N ASN A 23 8.14 -11.50 14.65
CA ASN A 23 6.72 -11.56 14.93
C ASN A 23 6.09 -10.19 14.67
N ILE A 24 5.03 -10.18 13.88
CA ILE A 24 4.22 -8.98 13.62
C ILE A 24 2.93 -9.13 14.42
N GLN A 25 2.64 -8.16 15.27
CA GLN A 25 1.41 -8.10 16.07
C GLN A 25 0.57 -6.92 15.60
N ILE A 26 -0.71 -7.16 15.40
CA ILE A 26 -1.68 -6.13 15.05
C ILE A 26 -2.38 -5.71 16.35
N ILE A 27 -2.38 -4.40 16.62
CA ILE A 27 -3.06 -3.82 17.78
C ILE A 27 -4.24 -3.00 17.26
N ASP A 28 -5.44 -3.32 17.73
CA ASP A 28 -6.68 -2.58 17.50
C ASP A 28 -7.12 -1.94 18.81
N GLU A 29 -7.14 -0.61 18.86
CA GLU A 29 -7.51 0.17 20.07
C GLU A 29 -6.82 -0.31 21.36
N GLY A 30 -5.53 -0.64 21.27
CA GLY A 30 -4.71 -1.10 22.40
C GLY A 30 -4.82 -2.59 22.73
N ARG A 31 -5.59 -3.38 21.97
CA ARG A 31 -5.70 -4.83 22.13
C ARG A 31 -5.06 -5.57 20.96
N GLN A 32 -4.32 -6.64 21.25
CA GLN A 32 -3.81 -7.49 20.21
C GLN A 32 -4.97 -8.25 19.54
N VAL A 33 -4.99 -8.23 18.20
CA VAL A 33 -5.96 -8.96 17.40
C VAL A 33 -5.23 -9.93 16.45
N GLU A 34 -5.87 -11.04 16.18
CA GLU A 34 -5.37 -12.02 15.23
C GLU A 34 -5.75 -11.58 13.81
N ILE A 35 -4.93 -11.93 12.84
CA ILE A 35 -5.10 -11.50 11.44
C ILE A 35 -6.40 -12.03 10.84
N GLU A 36 -6.85 -13.20 11.30
CA GLU A 36 -8.08 -13.87 10.88
C GLU A 36 -9.35 -13.17 11.38
N ALA A 37 -9.21 -12.30 12.37
CA ALA A 37 -10.33 -11.51 12.92
C ALA A 37 -10.60 -10.24 12.11
N LEU A 38 -9.71 -9.86 11.18
CA LEU A 38 -9.85 -8.68 10.36
C LEU A 38 -10.84 -8.92 9.20
N SER A 39 -11.62 -7.89 8.87
CA SER A 39 -12.36 -7.86 7.61
C SER A 39 -11.40 -7.82 6.41
N SER A 40 -11.89 -8.13 5.21
CA SER A 40 -11.07 -8.10 3.99
C SER A 40 -10.45 -6.73 3.72
N GLY A 41 -11.19 -5.64 3.93
CA GLY A 41 -10.68 -4.27 3.78
C GLY A 41 -9.64 -3.92 4.84
N GLU A 42 -9.86 -4.28 6.11
CA GLU A 42 -8.89 -4.10 7.20
C GLU A 42 -7.61 -4.90 6.94
N PHE A 43 -7.73 -6.13 6.49
CA PHE A 43 -6.59 -6.96 6.08
C PHE A 43 -5.83 -6.32 4.92
N GLY A 44 -6.53 -5.80 3.90
CA GLY A 44 -5.94 -5.05 2.79
C GLY A 44 -5.11 -3.85 3.27
N ARG A 45 -5.65 -3.06 4.21
CA ARG A 45 -4.95 -1.91 4.80
C ARG A 45 -3.68 -2.34 5.57
N VAL A 46 -3.77 -3.38 6.39
CA VAL A 46 -2.62 -3.94 7.15
C VAL A 46 -1.53 -4.44 6.19
N ASN A 47 -1.91 -5.18 5.16
CA ASN A 47 -0.97 -5.73 4.18
C ASN A 47 -0.26 -4.62 3.40
N THR A 48 -1.01 -3.63 2.91
CA THR A 48 -0.47 -2.48 2.18
C THR A 48 0.48 -1.67 3.06
N ALA A 49 0.09 -1.37 4.32
CA ALA A 49 0.94 -0.66 5.27
C ALA A 49 2.24 -1.41 5.57
N THR A 50 2.17 -2.74 5.67
CA THR A 50 3.35 -3.60 5.90
C THR A 50 4.32 -3.52 4.72
N LEU A 51 3.82 -3.62 3.49
CA LEU A 51 4.64 -3.50 2.28
C LEU A 51 5.32 -2.14 2.16
N LEU A 52 4.59 -1.04 2.40
CA LEU A 52 5.16 0.31 2.41
C LEU A 52 6.21 0.49 3.51
N GLY A 53 5.96 -0.09 4.70
CA GLY A 53 6.90 -0.07 5.81
C GLY A 53 8.20 -0.82 5.50
N ILE A 54 8.11 -2.03 4.94
CA ILE A 54 9.26 -2.83 4.51
C ILE A 54 10.05 -2.07 3.44
N ARG A 55 9.38 -1.52 2.42
CA ARG A 55 10.01 -0.69 1.38
C ARG A 55 10.81 0.45 2.00
N LYS A 56 10.23 1.19 2.96
CA LYS A 56 10.89 2.32 3.62
C LYS A 56 12.15 1.89 4.38
N ILE A 57 12.07 0.78 5.12
CA ILE A 57 13.22 0.21 5.82
C ILE A 57 14.31 -0.20 4.83
N MET A 58 13.96 -0.93 3.78
CA MET A 58 14.91 -1.35 2.75
C MET A 58 15.58 -0.16 2.07
N ASN A 59 14.82 0.91 1.79
CA ASN A 59 15.36 2.12 1.21
C ASN A 59 16.33 2.87 2.15
N ILE A 60 16.11 2.80 3.47
CA ILE A 60 17.03 3.38 4.46
C ILE A 60 18.33 2.58 4.52
N LEU A 61 18.25 1.25 4.50
CA LEU A 61 19.40 0.35 4.61
C LEU A 61 20.20 0.23 3.32
N SER A 62 19.59 0.49 2.18
CA SER A 62 20.25 0.37 0.87
C SER A 62 21.22 1.53 0.61
N LYS A 63 22.36 1.20 0.02
CA LYS A 63 23.32 2.20 -0.50
C LYS A 63 22.77 2.94 -1.72
N SER A 64 21.99 2.25 -2.53
CA SER A 64 21.34 2.83 -3.73
C SER A 64 19.88 3.12 -3.41
N LYS A 65 19.45 4.37 -3.63
CA LYS A 65 18.07 4.78 -3.40
C LYS A 65 17.22 4.42 -4.63
N LEU A 66 16.18 3.65 -4.41
CA LEU A 66 15.22 3.32 -5.45
C LEU A 66 14.07 4.33 -5.39
N ASN A 67 13.84 5.04 -6.49
CA ASN A 67 12.80 6.07 -6.61
C ASN A 67 11.59 5.60 -7.43
N LEU A 68 11.38 4.30 -7.55
CA LEU A 68 10.28 3.69 -8.28
C LEU A 68 9.47 2.80 -7.34
N LEU A 69 8.14 2.94 -7.39
CA LEU A 69 7.17 2.09 -6.72
C LEU A 69 6.10 1.67 -7.73
N ILE A 70 5.87 0.39 -7.86
CA ILE A 70 4.79 -0.16 -8.67
C ILE A 70 3.85 -0.91 -7.74
N LEU A 71 2.59 -0.49 -7.71
CA LEU A 71 1.51 -1.11 -6.94
C LEU A 71 0.56 -1.78 -7.92
N ASP A 72 0.64 -3.10 -7.99
CA ASP A 72 -0.17 -3.91 -8.88
C ASP A 72 -1.37 -4.50 -8.11
N GLU A 73 -2.60 -4.20 -8.58
CA GLU A 73 -3.88 -4.66 -8.03
C GLU A 73 -4.12 -4.33 -6.53
N VAL A 74 -3.33 -3.45 -5.93
CA VAL A 74 -3.47 -3.08 -4.51
C VAL A 74 -4.81 -2.40 -4.24
N MET A 75 -5.33 -1.63 -5.20
CA MET A 75 -6.62 -0.95 -5.07
C MET A 75 -7.81 -1.90 -4.97
N GLY A 76 -7.70 -3.11 -5.54
CA GLY A 76 -8.74 -4.13 -5.49
C GLY A 76 -8.98 -4.76 -4.11
N VAL A 77 -8.00 -4.71 -3.22
CA VAL A 77 -8.08 -5.28 -1.87
C VAL A 77 -8.36 -4.24 -0.78
N LEU A 78 -8.37 -2.96 -1.13
CA LEU A 78 -8.70 -1.86 -0.22
C LEU A 78 -10.19 -1.50 -0.34
N ASP A 79 -10.78 -1.12 0.78
CA ASP A 79 -12.06 -0.42 0.80
C ASP A 79 -11.88 1.05 0.36
N ASP A 80 -12.97 1.76 0.15
CA ASP A 80 -12.93 3.11 -0.43
C ASP A 80 -12.12 4.09 0.46
N GLU A 81 -12.28 4.02 1.78
CA GLU A 81 -11.48 4.84 2.70
C GLU A 81 -9.99 4.50 2.62
N GLY A 82 -9.65 3.21 2.54
CA GLY A 82 -8.26 2.74 2.37
C GLY A 82 -7.63 3.20 1.07
N LYS A 83 -8.40 3.25 -0.03
CA LYS A 83 -7.94 3.78 -1.34
C LYS A 83 -7.59 5.26 -1.24
N GLU A 84 -8.49 6.07 -0.68
CA GLU A 84 -8.25 7.51 -0.49
C GLU A 84 -7.01 7.76 0.38
N LYS A 85 -6.90 7.07 1.52
CA LYS A 85 -5.74 7.17 2.41
C LYS A 85 -4.44 6.75 1.75
N LEU A 86 -4.46 5.70 0.93
CA LEU A 86 -3.27 5.29 0.18
C LEU A 86 -2.83 6.38 -0.80
N VAL A 87 -3.75 6.98 -1.54
CA VAL A 87 -3.42 8.09 -2.46
C VAL A 87 -2.82 9.28 -1.70
N GLU A 88 -3.44 9.69 -0.58
CA GLU A 88 -2.91 10.76 0.28
C GLU A 88 -1.46 10.47 0.72
N ILE A 89 -1.16 9.25 1.18
CA ILE A 89 0.18 8.83 1.60
C ILE A 89 1.17 8.91 0.43
N LEU A 90 0.79 8.38 -0.73
CA LEU A 90 1.66 8.35 -1.91
C LEU A 90 1.97 9.75 -2.45
N LEU A 91 1.01 10.68 -2.37
CA LEU A 91 1.21 12.07 -2.76
C LEU A 91 2.13 12.84 -1.81
N GLN A 92 2.24 12.41 -0.55
CA GLN A 92 3.16 13.00 0.43
C GLN A 92 4.58 12.44 0.35
N GLU A 93 4.78 11.29 -0.32
CA GLU A 93 6.10 10.68 -0.48
C GLU A 93 6.94 11.45 -1.50
N GLU A 94 7.97 12.12 -1.04
CA GLU A 94 8.89 12.86 -1.90
C GLU A 94 9.88 11.93 -2.63
N ASN A 95 10.30 12.33 -3.82
CA ASN A 95 11.35 11.67 -4.61
C ASN A 95 11.03 10.21 -4.98
N ILE A 96 9.75 9.89 -5.20
CA ILE A 96 9.35 8.58 -5.70
C ILE A 96 8.39 8.74 -6.88
N ASN A 97 8.62 7.93 -7.92
CA ASN A 97 7.68 7.77 -9.02
C ASN A 97 6.81 6.56 -8.72
N THR A 98 5.52 6.76 -8.52
CA THR A 98 4.58 5.69 -8.20
C THR A 98 3.68 5.39 -9.39
N PHE A 99 3.59 4.12 -9.75
CA PHE A 99 2.65 3.59 -10.72
C PHE A 99 1.65 2.69 -10.01
N ILE A 100 0.37 2.96 -10.21
CA ILE A 100 -0.72 2.14 -9.69
C ILE A 100 -1.35 1.44 -10.90
N VAL A 101 -1.33 0.12 -10.89
CA VAL A 101 -1.99 -0.72 -11.88
C VAL A 101 -3.31 -1.19 -11.29
N SER A 102 -4.41 -0.86 -11.94
CA SER A 102 -5.76 -1.26 -11.52
C SER A 102 -6.71 -1.29 -12.70
N HIS A 103 -7.75 -2.13 -12.63
CA HIS A 103 -8.76 -2.22 -13.68
C HIS A 103 -9.83 -1.13 -13.62
N GLU A 104 -10.17 -0.63 -12.43
CA GLU A 104 -11.36 0.23 -12.24
C GLU A 104 -11.09 1.46 -11.36
N PHE A 105 -9.87 1.63 -10.86
CA PHE A 105 -9.57 2.73 -9.96
C PHE A 105 -9.17 3.98 -10.73
N GLU A 106 -9.85 5.09 -10.46
CA GLU A 106 -9.53 6.43 -10.96
C GLU A 106 -9.52 7.42 -9.80
N HIS A 107 -8.63 8.40 -9.85
CA HIS A 107 -8.56 9.44 -8.84
C HIS A 107 -8.18 10.78 -9.47
N PRO A 108 -8.85 11.91 -9.11
CA PRO A 108 -8.65 13.22 -9.76
C PRO A 108 -7.22 13.78 -9.67
N LEU A 109 -6.46 13.37 -8.65
CA LEU A 109 -5.09 13.83 -8.43
C LEU A 109 -4.03 12.94 -9.10
N LEU A 110 -4.42 11.88 -9.79
CA LEU A 110 -3.51 10.96 -10.47
C LEU A 110 -3.61 11.12 -11.98
N HIS A 111 -2.46 11.08 -12.66
CA HIS A 111 -2.43 10.99 -14.13
C HIS A 111 -2.85 9.58 -14.56
N LYS A 112 -3.76 9.51 -15.50
CA LYS A 112 -4.29 8.25 -16.03
C LYS A 112 -3.60 7.88 -17.33
N VAL A 113 -3.24 6.62 -17.44
CA VAL A 113 -2.74 6.01 -18.66
C VAL A 113 -3.58 4.76 -18.95
N ASN A 114 -4.30 4.78 -20.06
CA ASN A 114 -5.11 3.64 -20.48
C ASN A 114 -4.29 2.66 -21.32
N ILE A 115 -4.38 1.38 -20.99
CA ILE A 115 -3.82 0.30 -21.80
C ILE A 115 -4.98 -0.54 -22.32
N THR A 116 -5.19 -0.48 -23.64
CA THR A 116 -6.23 -1.26 -24.31
C THR A 116 -5.60 -2.37 -25.14
N LYS A 117 -6.31 -3.49 -25.31
CA LYS A 117 -5.86 -4.60 -26.13
C LYS A 117 -6.92 -4.91 -27.18
N GLU A 118 -6.60 -4.67 -28.44
CA GLU A 118 -7.46 -4.97 -29.60
C GLU A 118 -6.74 -5.91 -30.56
N SER A 119 -7.39 -6.99 -30.94
CA SER A 119 -6.85 -7.97 -31.91
C SER A 119 -5.45 -8.48 -31.57
N GLY A 120 -5.13 -8.64 -30.27
CA GLY A 120 -3.84 -9.12 -29.79
C GLY A 120 -2.75 -8.03 -29.69
N ILE A 121 -3.04 -6.79 -30.05
CA ILE A 121 -2.11 -5.64 -29.99
C ILE A 121 -2.51 -4.76 -28.81
N SER A 122 -1.55 -4.46 -27.93
CA SER A 122 -1.73 -3.51 -26.84
C SER A 122 -1.40 -2.09 -27.30
N ARG A 123 -2.24 -1.13 -26.91
CA ARG A 123 -2.05 0.29 -27.16
C ARG A 123 -2.07 1.04 -25.85
N LEU A 124 -1.27 2.09 -25.74
CA LEU A 124 -1.16 2.97 -24.61
C LEU A 124 -1.71 4.34 -25.01
N GLU A 125 -2.64 4.86 -24.21
CA GLU A 125 -3.25 6.18 -24.38
C GLU A 125 -3.09 6.95 -23.08
N ALA A 126 -2.36 8.06 -23.08
CA ALA A 126 -2.23 8.97 -21.96
C ALA A 126 -3.30 10.07 -22.07
N GLU A 127 -4.02 10.32 -20.98
CA GLU A 127 -4.94 11.45 -20.83
C GLU A 127 -4.23 12.66 -20.23
#